data_3f9ef275719a507bfa07ce0aac98b5bd
#
_entry.id   3f9ef275719a507bfa07ce0aac98b5bd
#
_cell.length_a   1.000
_cell.length_b   1.000
_cell.length_c   1.000
_cell.angle_alpha   90.00
_cell.angle_beta   90.00
_cell.angle_gamma   90.00
#
_symmetry.space_group_name_H-M   'P 1'
#
loop_
_entity.id
_entity.type
_entity.pdbx_description
1 polymer ?
#
loop_
_entity_poly.entity_id
_entity_poly.type
_entity_poly.pdbx_seq_one_letter_code
_entity_poly.pdbx_strand_id
1 'polypeptide(L)'
;MSKYHPDAWVIIKITSDSGTFYKVLAGWYGGYANGDSWKINSGITKVDKVDGVYQFSGYSGSSYFCHEDIERLTGLTAGVLASYQKDVEGTATIEVVPVSEVIEYFK
;
A
#
# COMPACT_ATOMS: atom_id res chain seq x y z
N MET A 1 2.12 -1.15 -18.81
CA MET A 1 1.55 -1.01 -17.46
C MET A 1 1.86 -2.23 -16.62
N SER A 2 2.34 -2.00 -15.42
CA SER A 2 2.70 -3.09 -14.51
C SER A 2 1.50 -3.50 -13.66
N LYS A 3 1.38 -4.79 -13.42
CA LYS A 3 0.35 -5.36 -12.55
C LYS A 3 1.04 -6.16 -11.45
N TYR A 4 0.63 -5.94 -10.22
CA TYR A 4 1.23 -6.58 -9.05
C TYR A 4 0.17 -7.33 -8.26
N HIS A 5 0.54 -8.52 -7.77
CA HIS A 5 -0.35 -9.39 -6.99
C HIS A 5 0.35 -9.73 -5.67
N PRO A 6 0.27 -8.85 -4.66
CA PRO A 6 0.98 -9.09 -3.42
C PRO A 6 0.41 -10.25 -2.61
N ASP A 7 1.27 -10.87 -1.80
CA ASP A 7 0.89 -11.91 -0.86
C ASP A 7 0.27 -11.33 0.40
N ALA A 8 0.58 -10.08 0.72
CA ALA A 8 -0.02 -9.32 1.81
C ALA A 8 0.13 -7.84 1.49
N TRP A 9 -0.78 -7.03 2.03
CA TRP A 9 -0.80 -5.60 1.73
C TRP A 9 -1.55 -4.84 2.81
N VAL A 10 -1.21 -3.57 2.94
CA VAL A 10 -2.00 -2.61 3.73
C VAL A 10 -2.05 -1.31 2.95
N ILE A 11 -2.98 -0.44 3.34
CA ILE A 11 -3.00 0.93 2.86
C ILE A 11 -2.33 1.81 3.90
N ILE A 12 -1.44 2.68 3.46
CA ILE A 12 -0.84 3.70 4.30
C ILE A 12 -1.36 5.07 3.86
N LYS A 13 -1.65 5.89 4.87
CA LYS A 13 -2.10 7.26 4.69
C LYS A 13 -0.94 8.18 5.04
N ILE A 14 -0.56 9.03 4.12
CA ILE A 14 0.52 10.00 4.30
C ILE A 14 -0.12 11.38 4.38
N THR A 15 0.11 12.07 5.49
CA THR A 15 -0.42 13.41 5.72
C THR A 15 0.74 14.38 5.90
N SER A 16 0.74 15.44 5.12
CA SER A 16 1.76 16.49 5.20
C SER A 16 1.11 17.85 4.88
N ASP A 17 1.92 18.90 4.89
CA ASP A 17 1.46 20.24 4.50
C ASP A 17 0.96 20.29 3.06
N SER A 18 1.46 19.41 2.19
CA SER A 18 1.02 19.33 0.80
C SER A 18 -0.25 18.53 0.58
N GLY A 19 -0.80 17.89 1.62
CA GLY A 19 -2.07 17.19 1.52
C GLY A 19 -2.03 15.77 2.06
N THR A 20 -3.03 15.00 1.68
CA THR A 20 -3.22 13.62 2.11
C THR A 20 -3.11 12.70 0.90
N PHE A 21 -2.31 11.65 1.04
CA PHE A 21 -2.09 10.66 -0.01
C PHE A 21 -2.28 9.26 0.57
N TYR A 22 -2.85 8.38 -0.24
CA TYR A 22 -3.00 6.97 0.11
C TYR A 22 -2.14 6.13 -0.82
N LYS A 23 -1.42 5.17 -0.25
CA LYS A 23 -0.55 4.27 -1.03
C LYS A 23 -0.72 2.84 -0.56
N VAL A 24 -0.54 1.89 -1.47
CA VAL A 24 -0.48 0.47 -1.14
C VAL A 24 0.94 0.15 -0.71
N LEU A 25 1.10 -0.44 0.47
CA LEU A 25 2.35 -1.04 0.91
C LEU A 25 2.19 -2.55 0.74
N ALA A 26 2.86 -3.10 -0.25
CA ALA A 26 2.70 -4.48 -0.68
C ALA A 26 3.91 -5.31 -0.29
N GLY A 27 3.66 -6.58 0.07
CA GLY A 27 4.70 -7.51 0.43
C GLY A 27 4.52 -8.87 -0.23
N TRP A 28 5.63 -9.54 -0.48
CA TRP A 28 5.67 -10.88 -1.03
C TRP A 28 6.56 -11.75 -0.15
N TYR A 29 6.10 -12.96 0.11
CA TYR A 29 6.87 -13.93 0.90
C TYR A 29 7.81 -14.73 0.01
N GLY A 30 8.96 -15.08 0.56
CA GLY A 30 9.80 -16.11 -0.01
C GLY A 30 10.27 -15.87 -1.43
N GLY A 31 10.88 -14.74 -1.69
CA GLY A 31 11.50 -14.50 -2.97
C GLY A 31 12.53 -15.58 -3.28
N TYR A 32 12.75 -15.85 -4.56
CA TYR A 32 13.51 -16.98 -5.04
C TYR A 32 14.90 -17.15 -4.40
N ALA A 33 15.68 -16.09 -4.31
CA ALA A 33 17.02 -16.16 -3.75
C ALA A 33 17.21 -15.25 -2.54
N ASN A 34 16.33 -14.29 -2.35
CA ASN A 34 16.55 -13.18 -1.42
C ASN A 34 15.49 -13.07 -0.31
N GLY A 35 14.60 -14.05 -0.21
CA GLY A 35 13.53 -14.02 0.78
C GLY A 35 12.43 -13.03 0.41
N ASP A 36 11.90 -12.34 1.41
CA ASP A 36 10.75 -11.46 1.24
C ASP A 36 11.09 -10.18 0.47
N SER A 37 10.11 -9.64 -0.21
CA SER A 37 10.24 -8.38 -0.93
C SER A 37 9.06 -7.47 -0.65
N TRP A 38 9.19 -6.19 -1.02
CA TRP A 38 8.15 -5.19 -0.78
C TRP A 38 8.14 -4.15 -1.89
N LYS A 39 7.01 -3.44 -1.97
CA LYS A 39 6.86 -2.33 -2.91
C LYS A 39 5.80 -1.36 -2.37
N ILE A 40 5.98 -0.08 -2.63
CA ILE A 40 4.99 0.96 -2.36
C ILE A 40 4.56 1.54 -3.70
N ASN A 41 3.25 1.70 -3.91
CA ASN A 41 2.79 2.30 -5.16
C ASN A 41 3.02 3.82 -5.17
N SER A 42 2.83 4.43 -6.33
CA SER A 42 3.08 5.87 -6.53
C SER A 42 2.05 6.79 -5.88
N GLY A 43 0.94 6.23 -5.45
CA GLY A 43 -0.20 6.97 -4.89
C GLY A 43 -1.48 6.50 -5.56
N ILE A 44 -2.48 6.16 -4.77
CA ILE A 44 -3.75 5.61 -5.28
C ILE A 44 -4.54 6.73 -5.93
N THR A 45 -5.02 6.47 -7.16
CA THR A 45 -5.88 7.40 -7.91
C THR A 45 -7.28 6.84 -8.10
N LYS A 46 -7.44 5.52 -8.03
CA LYS A 46 -8.72 4.87 -8.27
C LYS A 46 -8.77 3.53 -7.55
N VAL A 47 -9.95 3.16 -7.06
CA VAL A 47 -10.19 1.88 -6.40
C VAL A 47 -11.37 1.19 -7.08
N ASP A 48 -11.17 -0.05 -7.48
CA ASP A 48 -12.21 -0.95 -7.96
C ASP A 48 -12.18 -2.23 -7.13
N LYS A 49 -13.30 -2.94 -7.08
CA LYS A 49 -13.37 -4.23 -6.40
C LYS A 49 -14.18 -5.22 -7.23
N VAL A 50 -13.62 -6.40 -7.48
CA VAL A 50 -14.29 -7.50 -8.19
C VAL A 50 -13.96 -8.80 -7.46
N ASP A 51 -14.99 -9.53 -7.06
CA ASP A 51 -14.86 -10.87 -6.46
C ASP A 51 -13.86 -10.93 -5.29
N GLY A 52 -13.94 -9.95 -4.37
CA GLY A 52 -13.07 -9.95 -3.19
C GLY A 52 -11.65 -9.46 -3.46
N VAL A 53 -11.38 -8.93 -4.64
CA VAL A 53 -10.06 -8.40 -5.00
C VAL A 53 -10.18 -6.91 -5.28
N TYR A 54 -9.43 -6.11 -4.52
CA TYR A 54 -9.33 -4.67 -4.77
C TYR A 54 -8.29 -4.43 -5.85
N GLN A 55 -8.63 -3.57 -6.80
CA GLN A 55 -7.67 -3.09 -7.79
C GLN A 55 -7.39 -1.62 -7.48
N PHE A 56 -6.18 -1.34 -7.04
CA PHE A 56 -5.73 0.03 -6.77
C PHE A 56 -4.87 0.50 -7.93
N SER A 57 -5.33 1.54 -8.60
CA SER A 57 -4.57 2.18 -9.69
C SER A 57 -3.73 3.30 -9.10
N GLY A 58 -2.54 3.51 -9.64
CA GLY A 58 -1.61 4.53 -9.16
C GLY A 58 -1.26 5.56 -10.23
N TYR A 59 -0.66 6.67 -9.81
CA TYR A 59 -0.24 7.75 -10.69
C TYR A 59 0.70 7.28 -11.80
N SER A 60 1.55 6.28 -11.51
CA SER A 60 2.49 5.75 -12.49
C SER A 60 1.86 4.85 -13.55
N GLY A 61 0.57 4.56 -13.43
CA GLY A 61 -0.13 3.64 -14.32
C GLY A 61 -0.07 2.18 -13.89
N SER A 62 0.59 1.87 -12.80
CA SER A 62 0.62 0.51 -12.24
C SER A 62 -0.67 0.19 -11.51
N SER A 63 -1.05 -1.08 -11.49
CA SER A 63 -2.20 -1.58 -10.75
C SER A 63 -1.78 -2.65 -9.75
N TYR A 64 -2.36 -2.59 -8.55
CA TYR A 64 -2.14 -3.57 -7.49
C TYR A 64 -3.43 -4.32 -7.25
N PHE A 65 -3.39 -5.64 -7.38
CA PHE A 65 -4.55 -6.53 -7.19
C PHE A 65 -4.44 -7.16 -5.81
N CYS A 66 -5.25 -6.69 -4.88
CA CYS A 66 -5.10 -6.96 -3.45
C CYS A 66 -6.32 -7.71 -2.92
N HIS A 67 -6.14 -8.98 -2.57
CA HIS A 67 -7.22 -9.81 -2.02
C HIS A 67 -7.62 -9.29 -0.64
N GLU A 68 -8.91 -9.21 -0.39
CA GLU A 68 -9.45 -8.65 0.86
C GLU A 68 -9.07 -9.43 2.11
N ASP A 69 -8.78 -10.72 1.98
CA ASP A 69 -8.47 -11.60 3.11
C ASP A 69 -6.97 -11.61 3.49
N ILE A 70 -6.14 -10.87 2.78
CA ILE A 70 -4.70 -10.76 3.08
C ILE A 70 -4.27 -9.33 3.37
N GLU A 71 -5.17 -8.53 3.89
CA GLU A 71 -4.88 -7.14 4.31
C GLU A 71 -4.14 -7.16 5.64
N ARG A 72 -2.80 -7.25 5.57
CA ARG A 72 -1.92 -7.27 6.74
C ARG A 72 -0.50 -6.89 6.37
N LEU A 73 0.28 -6.50 7.37
CA LEU A 73 1.72 -6.29 7.21
C LEU A 73 2.44 -7.66 7.25
N THR A 74 3.53 -7.76 6.51
CA THR A 74 4.51 -8.82 6.71
C THR A 74 5.56 -8.32 7.70
N GLY A 75 6.46 -9.21 8.16
CA GLY A 75 7.58 -8.78 8.99
C GLY A 75 8.42 -7.71 8.29
N LEU A 76 8.69 -7.92 7.00
CA LEU A 76 9.47 -6.97 6.21
C LEU A 76 8.73 -5.64 6.03
N THR A 77 7.46 -5.65 5.66
CA THR A 77 6.72 -4.41 5.43
C THR A 77 6.48 -3.64 6.73
N ALA A 78 6.36 -4.32 7.87
CA ALA A 78 6.30 -3.65 9.17
C ALA A 78 7.59 -2.86 9.43
N GLY A 79 8.74 -3.43 9.12
CA GLY A 79 10.03 -2.75 9.23
C GLY A 79 10.16 -1.58 8.26
N VAL A 80 9.71 -1.76 7.03
CA VAL A 80 9.71 -0.69 6.02
C VAL A 80 8.83 0.47 6.48
N LEU A 81 7.65 0.17 7.02
CA LEU A 81 6.73 1.19 7.54
C LEU A 81 7.39 1.99 8.66
N ALA A 82 8.00 1.31 9.65
CA ALA A 82 8.66 1.96 10.77
C ALA A 82 9.80 2.87 10.30
N SER A 83 10.60 2.39 9.37
CA SER A 83 11.69 3.15 8.78
C SER A 83 11.19 4.40 8.05
N TYR A 84 10.14 4.24 7.27
CA TYR A 84 9.53 5.35 6.52
C TYR A 84 8.94 6.40 7.46
N GLN A 85 8.24 5.95 8.51
CA GLN A 85 7.69 6.87 9.53
C GLN A 85 8.79 7.71 10.18
N LYS A 86 9.93 7.08 10.48
CA LYS A 86 11.07 7.77 11.06
C LYS A 86 11.69 8.78 10.09
N ASP A 87 11.82 8.41 8.83
CA ASP A 87 12.44 9.26 7.80
C ASP A 87 11.66 10.56 7.57
N VAL A 88 10.34 10.54 7.73
CA VAL A 88 9.49 11.71 7.50
C VAL A 88 9.09 12.43 8.79
N GLU A 89 9.61 11.99 9.93
CA GLU A 89 9.29 12.56 11.23
C GLU A 89 9.52 14.07 11.23
N GLY A 90 8.53 14.83 11.68
CA GLY A 90 8.59 16.29 11.68
C GLY A 90 8.10 16.95 10.39
N THR A 91 7.98 16.21 9.29
CA THR A 91 7.50 16.76 8.01
C THR A 91 6.19 16.13 7.55
N ALA A 92 5.93 14.89 7.96
CA ALA A 92 4.73 14.17 7.58
C ALA A 92 4.41 13.11 8.62
N THR A 93 3.19 12.57 8.54
CA THR A 93 2.78 11.39 9.32
C THR A 93 2.39 10.29 8.37
N ILE A 94 2.69 9.06 8.75
CA ILE A 94 2.32 7.87 7.98
C ILE A 94 1.66 6.90 8.93
N GLU A 95 0.47 6.41 8.57
CA GLU A 95 -0.24 5.45 9.39
C GLU A 95 -0.94 4.41 8.52
N VAL A 96 -1.08 3.20 9.03
CA VAL A 96 -1.89 2.17 8.38
C VAL A 96 -3.35 2.52 8.63
N VAL A 97 -4.13 2.50 7.56
CA VAL A 97 -5.58 2.74 7.65
C VAL A 97 -6.32 1.57 7.02
N PRO A 98 -7.56 1.29 7.45
CA PRO A 98 -8.34 0.22 6.83
C PRO A 98 -8.74 0.59 5.41
N VAL A 99 -8.92 -0.40 4.56
CA VAL A 99 -9.33 -0.18 3.16
C VAL A 99 -10.64 0.59 3.06
N SER A 100 -11.52 0.45 4.05
CA SER A 100 -12.79 1.19 4.09
C SER A 100 -12.61 2.70 4.05
N GLU A 101 -11.55 3.21 4.68
CA GLU A 101 -11.24 4.65 4.64
C GLU A 101 -10.89 5.10 3.22
N VAL A 102 -10.11 4.29 2.50
CA VAL A 102 -9.70 4.59 1.13
C VAL A 102 -10.91 4.56 0.19
N ILE A 103 -11.77 3.56 0.35
CA ILE A 103 -12.99 3.45 -0.45
C ILE A 103 -13.86 4.70 -0.26
N GLU A 104 -14.02 5.14 0.98
CA GLU A 104 -14.81 6.33 1.30
C GLU A 104 -14.20 7.60 0.69
N TYR A 105 -12.88 7.71 0.75
CA TYR A 105 -12.16 8.86 0.21
C TYR A 105 -12.31 9.00 -1.32
N PHE A 106 -12.32 7.88 -2.05
CA PHE A 106 -12.42 7.88 -3.51
C PHE A 106 -13.86 7.69 -4.03
N LYS A 107 -14.83 7.80 -3.16
CA LYS A 107 -16.23 7.61 -3.49
C LYS A 107 -16.79 8.75 -4.34
#